data_b2b55adf29d828b0b0a2c472168d2d5e
#
_entry.id   b2b55adf29d828b0b0a2c472168d2d5e
#
_cell.length_a   1.000
_cell.length_b   1.000
_cell.length_c   1.000
_cell.angle_alpha   90.00
_cell.angle_beta   90.00
_cell.angle_gamma   90.00
#
_symmetry.space_group_name_H-M   'P 1'
#
loop_
_entity.id
_entity.type
_entity.pdbx_description
1 polymer ?
#
loop_
_entity_poly.entity_id
_entity_poly.type
_entity_poly.pdbx_seq_one_letter_code
_entity_poly.pdbx_strand_id
1 'polypeptide(L)'
;MNRLSRRGADLPLLAWGDELRAAKRRRRMRGRRAAILGAGIVLLGVTALFPPAPRLVWNASASAPIGLYVVTPDAPVDRGDMVIARVPDPWRMLAARRRYIPANVPLVKQVAAAAGDEVCALGAQLFVNGKWAADRRAADADGRPMPWWTGCVTLRGQQLFLLMAHSPASFDGRYFGVTSSAQIVGRARQLWAKPVQGSNDE
;
A
#
# COMPACT_ATOMS: atom_id res chain seq x y z
N MET A 1 24.12 -29.20 -78.01
CA MET A 1 24.88 -27.97 -77.75
C MET A 1 23.97 -26.89 -77.14
N ASN A 2 24.38 -26.26 -76.06
CA ASN A 2 23.85 -25.10 -75.32
C ASN A 2 22.55 -25.25 -74.46
N ARG A 3 22.67 -25.95 -73.34
CA ARG A 3 21.76 -25.74 -72.16
C ARG A 3 22.46 -25.07 -70.95
N LEU A 4 23.66 -24.54 -71.11
CA LEU A 4 24.47 -24.00 -70.00
C LEU A 4 24.38 -22.44 -69.85
N SER A 5 23.73 -21.72 -70.79
CA SER A 5 23.74 -20.24 -70.82
C SER A 5 22.59 -19.56 -70.06
N ARG A 6 21.53 -20.26 -69.70
CA ARG A 6 20.35 -19.63 -69.06
C ARG A 6 20.42 -19.53 -67.49
N ARG A 7 21.26 -20.35 -66.86
CA ARG A 7 21.36 -20.33 -65.41
C ARG A 7 22.08 -19.11 -64.78
N GLY A 8 22.93 -18.41 -65.57
CA GLY A 8 23.65 -17.25 -65.09
C GLY A 8 22.85 -15.93 -65.11
N ALA A 9 21.83 -15.84 -65.96
CA ALA A 9 21.05 -14.61 -66.09
C ALA A 9 19.99 -14.39 -65.03
N ASP A 10 19.53 -15.51 -64.40
CA ASP A 10 18.48 -15.48 -63.38
C ASP A 10 19.01 -15.26 -61.96
N LEU A 11 20.35 -15.45 -61.73
CA LEU A 11 20.99 -15.27 -60.42
C LEU A 11 20.81 -13.87 -59.81
N PRO A 12 20.95 -12.77 -60.58
CA PRO A 12 20.71 -11.39 -60.06
C PRO A 12 19.29 -11.17 -59.59
N LEU A 13 18.28 -11.73 -60.33
CA LEU A 13 16.85 -11.57 -60.01
C LEU A 13 16.50 -12.35 -58.75
N LEU A 14 17.05 -13.55 -58.56
CA LEU A 14 16.84 -14.34 -57.33
C LEU A 14 17.49 -13.69 -56.13
N ALA A 15 18.72 -13.19 -56.24
CA ALA A 15 19.40 -12.44 -55.19
C ALA A 15 18.64 -11.18 -54.78
N TRP A 16 18.13 -10.42 -55.77
CA TRP A 16 17.30 -9.23 -55.49
C TRP A 16 15.99 -9.58 -54.80
N GLY A 17 15.36 -10.68 -55.19
CA GLY A 17 14.14 -11.21 -54.53
C GLY A 17 14.38 -11.60 -53.08
N ASP A 18 15.54 -12.15 -52.75
CA ASP A 18 15.91 -12.51 -51.38
C ASP A 18 16.23 -11.28 -50.52
N GLU A 19 16.89 -10.29 -51.10
CA GLU A 19 17.12 -8.99 -50.43
C GLU A 19 15.81 -8.28 -50.09
N LEU A 20 14.84 -8.26 -51.01
CA LEU A 20 13.52 -7.68 -50.77
C LEU A 20 12.77 -8.42 -49.63
N ARG A 21 12.82 -9.74 -49.63
CA ARG A 21 12.23 -10.57 -48.56
C ARG A 21 12.89 -10.32 -47.24
N ALA A 22 14.23 -10.22 -47.21
CA ALA A 22 14.99 -9.88 -46.00
C ALA A 22 14.68 -8.47 -45.48
N ALA A 23 14.60 -7.49 -46.37
CA ALA A 23 14.22 -6.12 -46.04
C ALA A 23 12.79 -6.05 -45.44
N LYS A 24 11.83 -6.73 -46.07
CA LYS A 24 10.45 -6.84 -45.57
C LYS A 24 10.38 -7.50 -44.19
N ARG A 25 11.17 -8.56 -43.98
CA ARG A 25 11.27 -9.26 -42.68
C ARG A 25 11.87 -8.33 -41.61
N ARG A 26 12.97 -7.62 -41.93
CA ARG A 26 13.58 -6.64 -41.02
C ARG A 26 12.61 -5.52 -40.66
N ARG A 27 11.85 -4.99 -41.62
CA ARG A 27 10.82 -3.95 -41.39
C ARG A 27 9.71 -4.47 -40.48
N ARG A 28 9.21 -5.68 -40.69
CA ARG A 28 8.23 -6.34 -39.82
C ARG A 28 8.76 -6.53 -38.39
N MET A 29 10.01 -6.99 -38.24
CA MET A 29 10.62 -7.17 -36.94
C MET A 29 10.81 -5.85 -36.19
N ARG A 30 11.25 -4.78 -36.89
CA ARG A 30 11.33 -3.42 -36.32
C ARG A 30 9.95 -2.89 -35.90
N GLY A 31 8.94 -3.06 -36.75
CA GLY A 31 7.56 -2.68 -36.43
C GLY A 31 7.02 -3.41 -35.19
N ARG A 32 7.23 -4.75 -35.09
CA ARG A 32 6.85 -5.53 -33.90
C ARG A 32 7.57 -5.06 -32.63
N ARG A 33 8.87 -4.77 -32.72
CA ARG A 33 9.65 -4.23 -31.58
C ARG A 33 9.14 -2.87 -31.16
N ALA A 34 8.89 -1.97 -32.11
CA ALA A 34 8.32 -0.66 -31.83
C ALA A 34 6.91 -0.75 -31.20
N ALA A 35 6.07 -1.67 -31.66
CA ALA A 35 4.75 -1.90 -31.10
C ALA A 35 4.82 -2.42 -29.66
N ILE A 36 5.73 -3.37 -29.37
CA ILE A 36 5.93 -3.91 -28.01
C ILE A 36 6.43 -2.81 -27.07
N LEU A 37 7.41 -2.02 -27.52
CA LEU A 37 7.94 -0.90 -26.71
C LEU A 37 6.84 0.15 -26.47
N GLY A 38 6.06 0.52 -27.50
CA GLY A 38 4.95 1.44 -27.37
C GLY A 38 3.89 0.94 -26.39
N ALA A 39 3.49 -0.32 -26.51
CA ALA A 39 2.56 -0.95 -25.57
C ALA A 39 3.11 -0.95 -24.11
N GLY A 40 4.39 -1.24 -23.93
CA GLY A 40 5.05 -1.17 -22.63
C GLY A 40 5.03 0.23 -22.02
N ILE A 41 5.32 1.26 -22.82
CA ILE A 41 5.27 2.66 -22.38
C ILE A 41 3.84 3.08 -21.99
N VAL A 42 2.85 2.69 -22.79
CA VAL A 42 1.43 2.96 -22.48
C VAL A 42 1.03 2.26 -21.18
N LEU A 43 1.38 1.01 -21.00
CA LEU A 43 1.09 0.25 -19.77
C LEU A 43 1.70 0.91 -18.53
N LEU A 44 2.97 1.31 -18.61
CA LEU A 44 3.65 2.04 -17.54
C LEU A 44 2.98 3.39 -17.26
N GLY A 45 2.57 4.11 -18.29
CA GLY A 45 1.82 5.36 -18.15
C GLY A 45 0.48 5.17 -17.43
N VAL A 46 -0.26 4.14 -17.82
CA VAL A 46 -1.55 3.80 -17.16
C VAL A 46 -1.33 3.44 -15.69
N THR A 47 -0.34 2.61 -15.36
CA THR A 47 -0.07 2.24 -13.96
C THR A 47 0.43 3.42 -13.12
N ALA A 48 1.09 4.41 -13.72
CA ALA A 48 1.51 5.63 -13.04
C ALA A 48 0.33 6.58 -12.76
N LEU A 49 -0.62 6.69 -13.69
CA LEU A 49 -1.82 7.53 -13.57
C LEU A 49 -2.89 6.89 -12.66
N PHE A 50 -2.99 5.58 -12.69
CA PHE A 50 -3.97 4.78 -11.92
C PHE A 50 -3.22 3.74 -11.06
N PRO A 51 -2.56 4.16 -9.95
CA PRO A 51 -1.81 3.24 -9.13
C PRO A 51 -2.75 2.18 -8.53
N PRO A 52 -2.49 0.89 -8.76
CA PRO A 52 -3.32 -0.17 -8.20
C PRO A 52 -3.24 -0.18 -6.67
N ALA A 53 -4.32 -0.56 -6.01
CA ALA A 53 -4.32 -0.75 -4.57
C ALA A 53 -3.29 -1.84 -4.18
N PRO A 54 -2.47 -1.62 -3.16
CA PRO A 54 -1.48 -2.60 -2.74
C PRO A 54 -2.17 -3.89 -2.26
N ARG A 55 -1.71 -5.04 -2.74
CA ARG A 55 -2.17 -6.37 -2.34
C ARG A 55 -1.29 -7.03 -1.29
N LEU A 56 -0.06 -6.57 -1.18
CA LEU A 56 0.93 -7.03 -0.20
C LEU A 56 1.57 -5.81 0.46
N VAL A 57 1.66 -5.84 1.78
CA VAL A 57 2.30 -4.77 2.58
C VAL A 57 3.25 -5.40 3.58
N TRP A 58 4.48 -4.92 3.58
CA TRP A 58 5.46 -5.25 4.62
C TRP A 58 5.33 -4.25 5.77
N ASN A 59 4.98 -4.75 6.96
CA ASN A 59 5.01 -3.94 8.17
C ASN A 59 6.39 -4.06 8.84
N ALA A 60 7.10 -2.95 8.92
CA ALA A 60 8.36 -2.83 9.64
C ALA A 60 8.20 -2.19 11.04
N SER A 61 6.99 -1.70 11.37
CA SER A 61 6.71 -1.00 12.62
C SER A 61 6.35 -1.97 13.73
N ALA A 62 6.98 -1.82 14.90
CA ALA A 62 6.69 -2.62 16.09
C ALA A 62 5.29 -2.35 16.70
N SER A 63 4.54 -1.37 16.21
CA SER A 63 3.18 -1.11 16.71
C SER A 63 2.17 -2.19 16.34
N ALA A 64 2.45 -2.97 15.29
CA ALA A 64 1.73 -4.18 14.91
C ALA A 64 2.76 -5.30 14.68
N PRO A 65 2.38 -6.57 14.65
CA PRO A 65 3.33 -7.65 14.37
C PRO A 65 4.13 -7.37 13.10
N ILE A 66 5.46 -7.39 13.19
CA ILE A 66 6.34 -7.17 12.04
C ILE A 66 6.19 -8.35 11.08
N GLY A 67 6.00 -8.06 9.79
CA GLY A 67 5.84 -9.12 8.81
C GLY A 67 5.10 -8.72 7.56
N LEU A 68 4.72 -9.72 6.77
CA LEU A 68 4.01 -9.58 5.51
C LEU A 68 2.50 -9.71 5.71
N TYR A 69 1.75 -8.77 5.16
CA TYR A 69 0.30 -8.74 5.18
C TYR A 69 -0.26 -8.82 3.77
N VAL A 70 -1.28 -9.67 3.60
CA VAL A 70 -2.15 -9.64 2.41
C VAL A 70 -3.24 -8.61 2.66
N VAL A 71 -3.49 -7.77 1.67
CA VAL A 71 -4.50 -6.73 1.70
C VAL A 71 -5.62 -7.08 0.74
N THR A 72 -6.85 -7.07 1.25
CA THR A 72 -8.06 -7.20 0.43
C THR A 72 -8.75 -5.85 0.39
N PRO A 73 -8.55 -5.05 -0.69
CA PRO A 73 -9.27 -3.79 -0.88
C PRO A 73 -10.77 -4.02 -0.93
N ASP A 74 -11.54 -3.00 -0.55
CA ASP A 74 -13.00 -2.99 -0.60
C ASP A 74 -13.71 -4.10 0.19
N ALA A 75 -12.96 -4.91 0.95
CA ALA A 75 -13.56 -5.90 1.84
C ALA A 75 -14.28 -5.19 2.99
N PRO A 76 -15.41 -5.71 3.45
CA PRO A 76 -16.06 -5.22 4.66
C PRO A 76 -15.07 -5.30 5.84
N VAL A 77 -15.13 -4.28 6.68
CA VAL A 77 -14.21 -4.11 7.81
C VAL A 77 -15.03 -3.98 9.07
N ASP A 78 -14.81 -4.89 10.00
CA ASP A 78 -15.50 -4.97 11.28
C ASP A 78 -14.54 -4.74 12.46
N ARG A 79 -15.14 -4.57 13.63
CA ARG A 79 -14.39 -4.47 14.89
C ARG A 79 -13.54 -5.72 15.11
N GLY A 80 -12.27 -5.52 15.46
CA GLY A 80 -11.26 -6.57 15.63
C GLY A 80 -10.41 -6.84 14.39
N ASP A 81 -10.84 -6.43 13.20
CA ASP A 81 -10.07 -6.62 11.98
C ASP A 81 -8.77 -5.80 11.97
N MET A 82 -7.75 -6.36 11.39
CA MET A 82 -6.56 -5.60 11.00
C MET A 82 -6.80 -4.93 9.65
N VAL A 83 -6.37 -3.68 9.54
CA VAL A 83 -6.52 -2.88 8.31
C VAL A 83 -5.23 -2.18 7.93
N ILE A 84 -5.09 -1.93 6.63
CA ILE A 84 -4.14 -0.97 6.10
C ILE A 84 -4.88 0.34 5.92
N ALA A 85 -4.39 1.40 6.57
CA ALA A 85 -5.03 2.71 6.57
C ALA A 85 -4.04 3.84 6.32
N ARG A 86 -4.49 4.90 5.64
CA ARG A 86 -3.73 6.15 5.53
C ARG A 86 -3.97 7.00 6.77
N VAL A 87 -2.93 7.67 7.22
CA VAL A 87 -3.08 8.66 8.30
C VAL A 87 -4.04 9.76 7.82
N PRO A 88 -5.09 10.11 8.57
CA PRO A 88 -5.99 11.20 8.20
C PRO A 88 -5.25 12.55 8.09
N ASP A 89 -5.68 13.41 7.17
CA ASP A 89 -5.24 14.80 7.14
C ASP A 89 -5.88 15.60 8.30
N PRO A 90 -5.19 16.53 8.97
CA PRO A 90 -3.83 17.04 8.66
C PRO A 90 -2.68 16.23 9.30
N TRP A 91 -2.98 15.14 10.00
CA TRP A 91 -2.01 14.40 10.82
C TRP A 91 -0.94 13.69 10.00
N ARG A 92 -1.22 13.40 8.72
CA ARG A 92 -0.28 12.76 7.78
C ARG A 92 1.02 13.56 7.63
N MET A 93 0.90 14.86 7.44
CA MET A 93 2.08 15.71 7.29
C MET A 93 2.83 15.90 8.61
N LEU A 94 2.11 15.93 9.74
CA LEU A 94 2.74 15.95 11.06
C LEU A 94 3.55 14.68 11.29
N ALA A 95 2.96 13.50 11.03
CA ALA A 95 3.62 12.21 11.20
C ALA A 95 4.88 12.10 10.33
N ALA A 96 4.83 12.56 9.09
CA ALA A 96 5.97 12.56 8.18
C ALA A 96 7.09 13.51 8.65
N ARG A 97 6.76 14.74 9.05
CA ARG A 97 7.74 15.72 9.58
C ARG A 97 8.40 15.23 10.87
N ARG A 98 7.67 14.53 11.71
CA ARG A 98 8.18 13.94 12.95
C ARG A 98 8.85 12.59 12.77
N ARG A 99 8.92 12.09 11.53
CA ARG A 99 9.52 10.79 11.17
C ARG A 99 8.85 9.57 11.84
N TYR A 100 7.57 9.69 12.21
CA TYR A 100 6.81 8.54 12.70
C TYR A 100 6.54 7.55 11.57
N ILE A 101 6.13 8.08 10.40
CA ILE A 101 5.92 7.32 9.16
C ILE A 101 6.00 8.27 7.96
N PRO A 102 6.58 7.87 6.82
CA PRO A 102 6.54 8.67 5.60
C PRO A 102 5.10 8.92 5.12
N ALA A 103 4.84 10.09 4.52
CA ALA A 103 3.48 10.51 4.14
C ALA A 103 2.76 9.56 3.15
N ASN A 104 3.52 8.83 2.34
CA ASN A 104 3.01 7.88 1.35
C ASN A 104 2.91 6.44 1.86
N VAL A 105 3.36 6.16 3.09
CA VAL A 105 3.33 4.82 3.69
C VAL A 105 2.08 4.67 4.56
N PRO A 106 1.24 3.66 4.32
CA PRO A 106 0.08 3.39 5.15
C PRO A 106 0.45 2.73 6.48
N LEU A 107 -0.45 2.86 7.46
CA LEU A 107 -0.37 2.21 8.77
C LEU A 107 -0.99 0.81 8.72
N VAL A 108 -0.47 -0.10 9.54
CA VAL A 108 -1.14 -1.35 9.93
C VAL A 108 -1.76 -1.14 11.30
N LYS A 109 -3.08 -1.20 11.42
CA LYS A 109 -3.80 -0.95 12.69
C LYS A 109 -4.97 -1.92 12.84
N GLN A 110 -5.44 -2.09 14.09
CA GLN A 110 -6.64 -2.82 14.40
C GLN A 110 -7.84 -1.86 14.52
N VAL A 111 -9.00 -2.29 14.06
CA VAL A 111 -10.26 -1.61 14.28
C VAL A 111 -10.72 -1.90 15.70
N ALA A 112 -10.59 -0.93 16.58
CA ALA A 112 -11.03 -1.05 17.97
C ALA A 112 -12.52 -0.76 18.15
N ALA A 113 -13.07 0.13 17.29
CA ALA A 113 -14.47 0.47 17.30
C ALA A 113 -14.98 0.80 15.90
N ALA A 114 -16.26 0.56 15.65
CA ALA A 114 -16.97 0.77 14.38
C ALA A 114 -18.32 1.47 14.62
N ALA A 115 -19.12 1.62 13.57
CA ALA A 115 -20.44 2.27 13.69
C ALA A 115 -21.29 1.69 14.82
N GLY A 116 -21.86 2.55 15.63
CA GLY A 116 -22.64 2.20 16.83
C GLY A 116 -21.84 2.19 18.13
N ASP A 117 -20.52 2.06 18.07
CA ASP A 117 -19.64 2.15 19.24
C ASP A 117 -19.42 3.61 19.67
N GLU A 118 -19.27 3.82 20.97
CA GLU A 118 -18.85 5.07 21.57
C GLU A 118 -17.35 5.03 21.91
N VAL A 119 -16.63 6.08 21.56
CA VAL A 119 -15.22 6.26 21.91
C VAL A 119 -15.05 7.54 22.69
N CYS A 120 -14.51 7.47 23.90
CA CYS A 120 -14.27 8.59 24.77
C CYS A 120 -12.77 8.79 25.03
N ALA A 121 -12.34 10.05 25.00
CA ALA A 121 -11.01 10.47 25.43
C ALA A 121 -11.14 11.38 26.64
N LEU A 122 -10.81 10.85 27.80
CA LEU A 122 -10.94 11.51 29.11
C LEU A 122 -9.53 11.65 29.73
N GLY A 123 -9.01 12.86 29.70
CA GLY A 123 -7.62 13.08 30.14
C GLY A 123 -6.64 12.21 29.33
N ALA A 124 -5.80 11.46 29.99
CA ALA A 124 -4.84 10.57 29.36
C ALA A 124 -5.41 9.20 28.94
N GLN A 125 -6.68 8.95 29.20
CA GLN A 125 -7.30 7.63 28.99
C GLN A 125 -8.27 7.61 27.84
N LEU A 126 -8.33 6.46 27.16
CA LEU A 126 -9.30 6.16 26.11
C LEU A 126 -10.21 5.02 26.55
N PHE A 127 -11.49 5.18 26.22
CA PHE A 127 -12.51 4.19 26.51
C PHE A 127 -13.26 3.85 25.21
N VAL A 128 -13.67 2.61 25.08
CA VAL A 128 -14.56 2.13 24.02
C VAL A 128 -15.77 1.48 24.71
N ASN A 129 -16.97 2.00 24.47
CA ASN A 129 -18.20 1.53 25.10
C ASN A 129 -18.08 1.49 26.63
N GLY A 130 -17.52 2.53 27.23
CA GLY A 130 -17.31 2.66 28.66
C GLY A 130 -16.17 1.79 29.25
N LYS A 131 -15.51 0.94 28.46
CA LYS A 131 -14.39 0.12 28.90
C LYS A 131 -13.07 0.79 28.56
N TRP A 132 -12.14 0.79 29.51
CA TRP A 132 -10.77 1.27 29.26
C TRP A 132 -10.13 0.50 28.09
N ALA A 133 -9.54 1.22 27.16
CA ALA A 133 -8.96 0.67 25.94
C ALA A 133 -7.45 0.90 25.86
N ALA A 134 -6.97 2.08 26.24
CA ALA A 134 -5.55 2.43 26.22
C ALA A 134 -5.29 3.75 26.92
N ASP A 135 -4.03 3.96 27.28
CA ASP A 135 -3.52 5.26 27.68
C ASP A 135 -2.85 5.96 26.50
N ARG A 136 -2.78 7.29 26.56
CA ARG A 136 -2.08 8.14 25.61
C ARG A 136 -1.03 8.99 26.30
N ARG A 137 0.04 9.28 25.57
CA ARG A 137 1.16 10.08 26.07
C ARG A 137 0.94 11.55 25.68
N ALA A 138 1.28 12.46 26.60
CA ALA A 138 1.24 13.90 26.32
C ALA A 138 2.33 14.34 25.32
N ALA A 139 3.46 13.63 25.29
CA ALA A 139 4.59 13.93 24.42
C ALA A 139 5.16 12.64 23.79
N ASP A 140 5.82 12.79 22.65
CA ASP A 140 6.59 11.73 21.99
C ASP A 140 7.95 11.53 22.66
N ALA A 141 8.78 10.63 22.09
CA ALA A 141 10.11 10.32 22.62
C ALA A 141 11.09 11.51 22.57
N ASP A 142 10.83 12.49 21.70
CA ASP A 142 11.65 13.70 21.59
C ASP A 142 11.08 14.86 22.44
N GLY A 143 10.10 14.59 23.30
CA GLY A 143 9.47 15.59 24.19
C GLY A 143 8.49 16.53 23.45
N ARG A 144 8.14 16.27 22.17
CA ARG A 144 7.23 17.12 21.42
C ARG A 144 5.77 16.80 21.78
N PRO A 145 4.90 17.80 22.01
CA PRO A 145 3.52 17.56 22.41
C PRO A 145 2.77 16.75 21.33
N MET A 146 2.05 15.71 21.77
CA MET A 146 1.21 14.90 20.88
C MET A 146 -0.10 15.61 20.58
N PRO A 147 -0.71 15.36 19.39
CA PRO A 147 -2.07 15.80 19.12
C PRO A 147 -3.04 15.32 20.20
N TRP A 148 -4.01 16.17 20.54
CA TRP A 148 -4.91 15.90 21.65
C TRP A 148 -6.35 16.21 21.28
N TRP A 149 -7.26 15.31 21.53
CA TRP A 149 -8.69 15.51 21.44
C TRP A 149 -9.36 15.04 22.74
N THR A 150 -10.53 15.56 23.07
CA THR A 150 -11.26 15.28 24.32
C THR A 150 -12.75 15.09 24.05
N GLY A 151 -13.41 14.39 24.95
CA GLY A 151 -14.84 14.12 24.88
C GLY A 151 -15.17 12.74 24.32
N CYS A 152 -16.45 12.50 24.11
CA CYS A 152 -16.97 11.24 23.58
C CYS A 152 -17.56 11.47 22.18
N VAL A 153 -17.42 10.47 21.33
CA VAL A 153 -18.02 10.41 19.99
C VAL A 153 -18.62 9.05 19.74
N THR A 154 -19.88 9.02 19.33
CA THR A 154 -20.52 7.79 18.81
C THR A 154 -20.22 7.69 17.32
N LEU A 155 -19.59 6.60 16.92
CA LEU A 155 -19.21 6.35 15.53
C LEU A 155 -20.46 6.09 14.69
N ARG A 156 -20.52 6.68 13.49
CA ARG A 156 -21.66 6.59 12.58
C ARG A 156 -21.24 6.23 11.17
N GLY A 157 -22.09 5.51 10.47
CA GLY A 157 -21.87 5.18 9.05
C GLY A 157 -20.56 4.46 8.82
N GLN A 158 -19.65 5.08 8.11
CA GLN A 158 -18.37 4.50 7.74
C GLN A 158 -17.19 5.01 8.61
N GLN A 159 -17.48 5.42 9.83
CA GLN A 159 -16.45 5.84 10.78
C GLN A 159 -15.90 4.63 11.54
N LEU A 160 -14.59 4.63 11.71
CA LEU A 160 -13.82 3.61 12.42
C LEU A 160 -12.90 4.27 13.45
N PHE A 161 -12.58 3.55 14.51
CA PHE A 161 -11.55 3.95 15.45
C PHE A 161 -10.40 2.93 15.42
N LEU A 162 -9.24 3.39 15.00
CA LEU A 162 -8.06 2.56 14.81
C LEU A 162 -7.16 2.65 16.03
N LEU A 163 -6.83 1.51 16.66
CA LEU A 163 -6.05 1.48 17.89
C LEU A 163 -5.18 0.22 17.95
N MET A 164 -3.95 0.36 18.38
CA MET A 164 -3.09 -0.75 18.79
C MET A 164 -2.96 -0.72 20.31
N ALA A 165 -3.94 -1.28 21.01
CA ALA A 165 -4.04 -1.19 22.47
C ALA A 165 -2.77 -1.67 23.19
N HIS A 166 -2.14 -2.75 22.69
CA HIS A 166 -0.95 -3.36 23.26
C HIS A 166 0.37 -2.62 22.93
N SER A 167 0.30 -1.53 22.13
CA SER A 167 1.49 -0.74 21.76
C SER A 167 1.36 0.70 22.26
N PRO A 168 1.90 1.04 23.44
CA PRO A 168 1.75 2.38 24.02
C PRO A 168 2.39 3.51 23.20
N ALA A 169 3.37 3.19 22.37
CA ALA A 169 4.05 4.15 21.48
C ALA A 169 3.39 4.26 20.10
N SER A 170 2.28 3.58 19.86
CA SER A 170 1.60 3.60 18.57
C SER A 170 1.01 4.97 18.25
N PHE A 171 1.31 5.48 17.06
CA PHE A 171 0.60 6.64 16.50
C PHE A 171 -0.68 6.16 15.81
N ASP A 172 -1.81 6.37 16.44
CA ASP A 172 -3.12 5.85 16.03
C ASP A 172 -4.27 6.78 16.50
N GLY A 173 -5.48 6.27 16.57
CA GLY A 173 -6.67 7.03 16.98
C GLY A 173 -6.56 7.74 18.34
N ARG A 174 -5.61 7.37 19.19
CA ARG A 174 -5.29 8.11 20.42
C ARG A 174 -5.02 9.58 20.14
N TYR A 175 -4.41 9.86 18.98
CA TYR A 175 -3.89 11.17 18.60
C TYR A 175 -4.67 11.82 17.46
N PHE A 176 -5.08 11.05 16.46
CA PHE A 176 -5.80 11.60 15.30
C PHE A 176 -7.32 11.36 15.35
N GLY A 177 -7.82 10.62 16.37
CA GLY A 177 -9.26 10.43 16.55
C GLY A 177 -9.87 9.43 15.55
N VAL A 178 -11.08 9.75 15.11
CA VAL A 178 -11.88 8.93 14.20
C VAL A 178 -11.28 8.92 12.80
N THR A 179 -11.33 7.77 12.16
CA THR A 179 -10.88 7.54 10.77
C THR A 179 -12.09 7.22 9.90
N SER A 180 -12.20 7.84 8.73
CA SER A 180 -13.22 7.49 7.75
C SER A 180 -12.80 6.25 6.96
N SER A 181 -13.76 5.46 6.47
CA SER A 181 -13.48 4.34 5.56
C SER A 181 -12.73 4.77 4.29
N ALA A 182 -12.83 6.02 3.87
CA ALA A 182 -12.07 6.55 2.74
C ALA A 182 -10.54 6.52 2.94
N GLN A 183 -10.07 6.47 4.19
CA GLN A 183 -8.67 6.27 4.52
C GLN A 183 -8.26 4.80 4.57
N ILE A 184 -9.20 3.87 4.57
CA ILE A 184 -8.90 2.43 4.61
C ILE A 184 -8.50 1.98 3.20
N VAL A 185 -7.33 1.38 3.09
CA VAL A 185 -6.83 0.79 1.84
C VAL A 185 -7.40 -0.61 1.64
N GLY A 186 -7.63 -1.32 2.74
CA GLY A 186 -8.24 -2.64 2.75
C GLY A 186 -8.06 -3.39 4.06
N ARG A 187 -8.81 -4.49 4.19
CA ARG A 187 -8.63 -5.42 5.30
C ARG A 187 -7.31 -6.15 5.16
N ALA A 188 -6.57 -6.28 6.25
CA ALA A 188 -5.25 -6.88 6.29
C ALA A 188 -5.27 -8.23 7.01
N ARG A 189 -4.67 -9.25 6.42
CA ARG A 189 -4.43 -10.53 7.07
C ARG A 189 -2.93 -10.81 7.08
N GLN A 190 -2.38 -11.09 8.25
CA GLN A 190 -0.98 -11.45 8.36
C GLN A 190 -0.73 -12.78 7.65
N LEU A 191 0.19 -12.78 6.71
CA LEU A 191 0.63 -13.97 5.97
C LEU A 191 1.85 -14.60 6.64
N TRP A 192 2.76 -13.75 7.10
CA TRP A 192 3.98 -14.16 7.76
C TRP A 192 4.35 -13.16 8.86
N ALA A 193 4.74 -13.65 10.03
CA ALA A 193 5.27 -12.85 11.13
C ALA A 193 6.77 -13.09 11.25
N LYS A 194 7.53 -12.01 11.48
CA LYS A 194 8.91 -12.15 11.92
C LYS A 194 8.90 -12.82 13.31
N PRO A 195 9.60 -13.93 13.51
CA PRO A 195 9.71 -14.50 14.84
C PRO A 195 10.23 -13.45 15.83
N VAL A 196 9.57 -13.31 16.96
CA VAL A 196 10.11 -12.54 18.08
C VAL A 196 11.32 -13.32 18.54
N GLN A 197 12.52 -12.77 18.36
CA GLN A 197 13.70 -13.32 19.05
C GLN A 197 13.43 -13.21 20.53
N GLY A 198 13.19 -14.35 21.17
CA GLY A 198 13.11 -14.42 22.62
C GLY A 198 14.40 -13.84 23.18
N SER A 199 14.28 -12.88 24.08
CA SER A 199 15.36 -12.50 24.96
C SER A 199 15.66 -13.75 25.80
N ASN A 200 16.69 -14.50 25.42
CA ASN A 200 17.35 -15.38 26.34
C ASN A 200 18.13 -14.47 27.29
N ASP A 201 17.46 -13.99 28.32
CA ASP A 201 18.08 -13.46 29.49
C ASP A 201 17.94 -14.56 30.55
N GLU A 202 18.99 -15.40 30.67
CA GLU A 202 19.33 -16.10 31.88
C GLU A 202 20.00 -15.14 32.86
#